data_bc648eab135cf3153bb4755c87d7a263
#
_entry.id   bc648eab135cf3153bb4755c87d7a263
#
_cell.length_a   1.000
_cell.length_b   1.000
_cell.length_c   1.000
_cell.angle_alpha   90.00
_cell.angle_beta   90.00
_cell.angle_gamma   90.00
#
_symmetry.space_group_name_H-M   'P 1'
#
loop_
_entity.id
_entity.type
_entity.pdbx_description
1 polymer ?
#
loop_
_entity_poly.entity_id
_entity_poly.type
_entity_poly.pdbx_seq_one_letter_code
_entity_poly.pdbx_strand_id
1 'polypeptide(L)'
;PLYSSAASDVYKRQFPGIPTPVKLGLAGGPLIVSILIGRFGYKLKLVTYTTMSANLMLREIGIALFLASVGIKAGANFVNTVVDGDGLLYVGCGFLITVIPLLIMGAVARWHYKMNYFMLMGLIAGSNTDPPALAYSNQTAGNNAPAVGYSTVYPVSMFLRILTAQLLILILAS
;
A
#
# COMPACT_ATOMS: atom_id res chain seq x y z
N PRO A 1 20.45 10.11 10.33
CA PRO A 1 19.09 9.87 10.84
C PRO A 1 18.25 11.13 11.01
N LEU A 2 18.81 12.33 10.85
CA LEU A 2 18.07 13.59 11.09
C LEU A 2 17.10 13.98 9.96
N TYR A 3 17.29 13.48 8.74
CA TYR A 3 16.47 13.87 7.59
C TYR A 3 15.16 13.10 7.46
N SER A 4 15.06 11.90 8.02
CA SER A 4 13.82 11.11 7.96
C SER A 4 12.77 11.60 8.98
N SER A 5 13.20 12.20 10.09
CA SER A 5 12.30 12.77 11.10
C SER A 5 11.67 14.08 10.64
N ALA A 6 12.42 14.93 9.93
CA ALA A 6 11.91 16.22 9.44
C ALA A 6 10.76 16.04 8.43
N ALA A 7 10.85 15.07 7.52
CA ALA A 7 9.76 14.79 6.57
C ALA A 7 8.50 14.23 7.23
N SER A 8 8.64 13.48 8.35
CA SER A 8 7.50 12.98 9.10
C SER A 8 6.87 14.04 10.00
N ASP A 9 7.64 15.04 10.44
CA ASP A 9 7.17 16.11 11.33
C ASP A 9 6.34 17.17 10.58
N VAL A 10 6.58 17.38 9.30
CA VAL A 10 5.81 18.30 8.46
C VAL A 10 4.34 17.89 8.34
N TYR A 11 4.01 16.60 8.53
CA TYR A 11 2.65 16.07 8.42
C TYR A 11 1.99 15.75 9.77
N LYS A 12 2.59 16.20 10.88
CA LYS A 12 1.97 16.12 12.20
C LYS A 12 0.96 17.25 12.37
N ARG A 13 -0.29 17.01 12.07
CA ARG A 13 -1.38 17.92 12.47
C ARG A 13 -1.99 17.41 13.77
N GLN A 14 -1.82 18.18 14.84
CA GLN A 14 -2.49 17.97 16.11
C GLN A 14 -3.89 18.59 16.00
N PHE A 15 -4.91 17.75 16.07
CA PHE A 15 -6.29 18.22 16.23
C PHE A 15 -6.56 18.44 17.72
N PRO A 16 -7.19 19.56 18.12
CA PRO A 16 -7.57 19.78 19.53
C PRO A 16 -8.50 18.65 19.97
N GLY A 17 -8.12 17.95 21.05
CA GLY A 17 -8.90 16.84 21.62
C GLY A 17 -8.40 15.43 21.27
N ILE A 18 -7.35 15.28 20.46
CA ILE A 18 -6.78 13.98 20.14
C ILE A 18 -5.41 13.85 20.82
N PRO A 19 -5.20 12.88 21.71
CA PRO A 19 -3.95 12.76 22.47
C PRO A 19 -2.75 12.31 21.61
N THR A 20 -2.99 11.75 20.43
CA THR A 20 -1.92 11.30 19.53
C THR A 20 -1.95 12.08 18.21
N PRO A 21 -0.80 12.57 17.70
CA PRO A 21 -0.77 13.26 16.42
C PRO A 21 -1.11 12.31 15.28
N VAL A 22 -2.10 12.67 14.47
CA VAL A 22 -2.45 11.92 13.25
C VAL A 22 -1.30 12.05 12.26
N LYS A 23 -0.66 10.94 11.92
CA LYS A 23 0.46 10.87 10.98
C LYS A 23 0.00 10.16 9.71
N LEU A 24 0.19 10.80 8.55
CA LEU A 24 -0.03 10.16 7.24
C LEU A 24 0.95 9.02 6.96
N GLY A 25 1.95 8.84 7.84
CA GLY A 25 2.98 7.83 7.70
C GLY A 25 3.98 8.14 6.57
N LEU A 26 5.05 7.37 6.54
CA LEU A 26 6.13 7.54 5.56
C LEU A 26 5.70 7.26 4.10
N ALA A 27 4.64 6.52 3.92
CA ALA A 27 4.13 6.16 2.59
C ALA A 27 2.97 7.07 2.11
N GLY A 28 2.08 7.49 3.00
CA GLY A 28 0.89 8.25 2.64
C GLY A 28 1.19 9.67 2.15
N GLY A 29 2.13 10.36 2.80
CA GLY A 29 2.54 11.70 2.40
C GLY A 29 3.10 11.77 0.98
N PRO A 30 4.17 11.02 0.65
CA PRO A 30 4.73 10.97 -0.70
C PRO A 30 3.73 10.52 -1.77
N LEU A 31 2.81 9.62 -1.44
CA LEU A 31 1.77 9.17 -2.36
C LEU A 31 0.82 10.32 -2.75
N ILE A 32 0.31 11.07 -1.77
CA ILE A 32 -0.57 12.22 -2.03
C ILE A 32 0.15 13.28 -2.86
N VAL A 33 1.38 13.60 -2.49
CA VAL A 33 2.20 14.59 -3.22
C VAL A 33 2.45 14.14 -4.66
N SER A 34 2.79 12.87 -4.89
CA SER A 34 3.01 12.34 -6.24
C SER A 34 1.74 12.37 -7.09
N ILE A 35 0.58 12.06 -6.52
CA ILE A 35 -0.71 12.16 -7.22
C ILE A 35 -1.01 13.62 -7.58
N LEU A 36 -0.79 14.56 -6.66
CA LEU A 36 -1.00 15.98 -6.92
C LEU A 36 -0.04 16.51 -7.98
N ILE A 37 1.23 16.15 -7.93
CA ILE A 37 2.22 16.50 -8.95
C ILE A 37 1.85 15.89 -10.30
N GLY A 38 1.44 14.62 -10.34
CA GLY A 38 1.01 13.95 -11.56
C GLY A 38 -0.21 14.63 -12.21
N ARG A 39 -1.14 15.14 -11.38
CA ARG A 39 -2.35 15.81 -11.88
C ARG A 39 -2.13 17.29 -12.25
N PHE A 40 -1.37 18.01 -11.45
CA PHE A 40 -1.19 19.47 -11.59
C PHE A 40 0.18 19.87 -12.09
N GLY A 41 1.13 18.95 -12.21
CA GLY A 41 2.50 19.23 -12.60
C GLY A 41 2.65 19.92 -13.94
N TYR A 42 1.76 19.62 -14.88
CA TYR A 42 1.73 20.30 -16.18
C TYR A 42 1.46 21.81 -16.06
N LYS A 43 0.65 22.23 -15.07
CA LYS A 43 0.40 23.66 -14.80
C LYS A 43 1.62 24.37 -14.21
N LEU A 44 2.46 23.62 -13.49
CA LEU A 44 3.71 24.10 -12.89
C LEU A 44 4.91 23.93 -13.84
N LYS A 45 4.68 23.56 -15.10
CA LYS A 45 5.72 23.26 -16.10
C LYS A 45 6.69 22.14 -15.67
N LEU A 46 6.27 21.30 -14.74
CA LEU A 46 6.99 20.10 -14.31
C LEU A 46 6.66 18.97 -15.31
N VAL A 47 7.31 18.99 -16.46
CA VAL A 47 7.12 17.94 -17.46
C VAL A 47 8.30 17.00 -17.38
N THR A 48 8.02 15.73 -17.06
CA THR A 48 9.03 14.67 -17.07
C THR A 48 9.04 13.98 -18.42
N TYR A 49 10.10 14.16 -19.17
CA TYR A 49 10.35 13.45 -20.42
C TYR A 49 11.09 12.14 -20.13
N THR A 50 10.40 11.17 -19.55
CA THR A 50 10.95 9.83 -19.34
C THR A 50 10.26 8.83 -20.25
N THR A 51 11.03 7.88 -20.79
CA THR A 51 10.47 6.78 -21.57
C THR A 51 9.66 5.84 -20.66
N MET A 52 8.70 5.14 -21.21
CA MET A 52 7.90 4.16 -20.46
C MET A 52 8.79 3.10 -19.79
N SER A 53 9.84 2.64 -20.49
CA SER A 53 10.80 1.67 -19.96
C SER A 53 11.58 2.21 -18.76
N ALA A 54 12.00 3.48 -18.81
CA ALA A 54 12.67 4.11 -17.67
C ALA A 54 11.74 4.25 -16.46
N ASN A 55 10.48 4.63 -16.68
CA ASN A 55 9.48 4.71 -15.61
C ASN A 55 9.23 3.34 -14.95
N LEU A 56 9.12 2.27 -15.73
CA LEU A 56 8.95 0.92 -15.21
C LEU A 56 10.16 0.47 -14.40
N MET A 57 11.38 0.73 -14.90
CA MET A 57 12.62 0.42 -14.18
C MET A 57 12.72 1.18 -12.85
N LEU A 58 12.45 2.49 -12.85
CA LEU A 58 12.46 3.30 -11.63
C LEU A 58 11.42 2.82 -10.62
N ARG A 59 10.24 2.40 -11.09
CA ARG A 59 9.21 1.80 -10.23
C ARG A 59 9.71 0.52 -9.56
N GLU A 60 10.34 -0.39 -10.30
CA GLU A 60 10.85 -1.64 -9.76
C GLU A 60 11.97 -1.42 -8.74
N ILE A 61 12.90 -0.52 -9.04
CA ILE A 61 13.95 -0.12 -8.09
C ILE A 61 13.32 0.47 -6.82
N GLY A 62 12.35 1.37 -6.97
CA GLY A 62 11.65 1.98 -5.83
C GLY A 62 10.95 0.96 -4.96
N ILE A 63 10.26 -0.02 -5.55
CA ILE A 63 9.59 -1.12 -4.84
C ILE A 63 10.62 -1.99 -4.11
N ALA A 64 11.71 -2.37 -4.78
CA ALA A 64 12.76 -3.20 -4.18
C ALA A 64 13.39 -2.51 -2.96
N LEU A 65 13.75 -1.24 -3.07
CA LEU A 65 14.32 -0.45 -1.98
C LEU A 65 13.33 -0.26 -0.81
N PHE A 66 12.05 -0.01 -1.13
CA PHE A 66 11.00 0.11 -0.12
C PHE A 66 10.83 -1.19 0.65
N LEU A 67 10.68 -2.33 -0.05
CA LEU A 67 10.51 -3.64 0.58
C LEU A 67 11.74 -4.04 1.39
N ALA A 68 12.95 -3.77 0.89
CA ALA A 68 14.19 -4.03 1.61
C ALA A 68 14.27 -3.22 2.92
N SER A 69 13.95 -1.93 2.88
CA SER A 69 13.98 -1.07 4.08
C SER A 69 12.94 -1.47 5.12
N VAL A 70 11.74 -1.84 4.68
CA VAL A 70 10.67 -2.34 5.56
C VAL A 70 11.06 -3.70 6.14
N GLY A 71 11.62 -4.60 5.32
CA GLY A 71 12.07 -5.92 5.76
C GLY A 71 13.18 -5.87 6.80
N ILE A 72 14.18 -5.02 6.60
CA ILE A 72 15.27 -4.81 7.59
C ILE A 72 14.71 -4.29 8.91
N LYS A 73 13.81 -3.30 8.85
CA LYS A 73 13.20 -2.72 10.05
C LYS A 73 12.31 -3.71 10.80
N ALA A 74 11.51 -4.49 10.09
CA ALA A 74 10.62 -5.50 10.67
C ALA A 74 11.40 -6.71 11.20
N GLY A 75 12.46 -7.14 10.50
CA GLY A 75 13.24 -8.33 10.82
C GLY A 75 13.96 -8.26 12.16
N ALA A 76 14.33 -7.08 12.62
CA ALA A 76 15.09 -6.90 13.86
C ALA A 76 14.40 -7.51 15.11
N ASN A 77 13.07 -7.46 15.18
CA ASN A 77 12.29 -7.98 16.31
C ASN A 77 11.43 -9.20 15.95
N PHE A 78 11.46 -9.62 14.67
CA PHE A 78 10.57 -10.67 14.19
C PHE A 78 10.77 -12.01 14.91
N VAL A 79 12.02 -12.45 15.02
CA VAL A 79 12.37 -13.73 15.64
C VAL A 79 11.93 -13.76 17.11
N ASN A 80 12.26 -12.72 17.86
CA ASN A 80 11.88 -12.64 19.29
C ASN A 80 10.36 -12.61 19.47
N THR A 81 9.64 -11.87 18.62
CA THR A 81 8.17 -11.80 18.71
C THR A 81 7.50 -13.13 18.35
N VAL A 82 8.05 -13.89 17.40
CA VAL A 82 7.47 -15.17 16.96
C VAL A 82 7.83 -16.31 17.92
N VAL A 83 9.07 -16.33 18.47
CA VAL A 83 9.57 -17.43 19.28
C VAL A 83 9.21 -17.25 20.77
N ASP A 84 9.36 -16.03 21.28
CA ASP A 84 9.20 -15.74 22.72
C ASP A 84 7.80 -15.25 23.10
N GLY A 85 6.93 -14.97 22.11
CA GLY A 85 5.58 -14.46 22.30
C GLY A 85 4.50 -15.31 21.65
N ASP A 86 3.27 -14.78 21.62
CA ASP A 86 2.12 -15.37 20.94
C ASP A 86 2.18 -15.24 19.41
N GLY A 87 3.39 -15.23 18.83
CA GLY A 87 3.64 -14.97 17.42
C GLY A 87 2.89 -15.92 16.49
N LEU A 88 2.75 -17.19 16.88
CA LEU A 88 1.99 -18.17 16.08
C LEU A 88 0.50 -17.81 16.00
N LEU A 89 -0.06 -17.30 17.10
CA LEU A 89 -1.44 -16.82 17.14
C LEU A 89 -1.61 -15.57 16.28
N TYR A 90 -0.67 -14.62 16.34
CA TYR A 90 -0.69 -13.43 15.46
C TYR A 90 -0.59 -13.80 13.98
N VAL A 91 0.26 -14.77 13.63
CA VAL A 91 0.36 -15.27 12.25
C VAL A 91 -0.97 -15.89 11.79
N GLY A 92 -1.59 -16.72 12.64
CA GLY A 92 -2.89 -17.34 12.35
C GLY A 92 -4.00 -16.31 12.19
N CYS A 93 -4.12 -15.35 13.10
CA CYS A 93 -5.08 -14.25 13.00
C CYS A 93 -4.81 -13.39 11.74
N GLY A 94 -3.57 -13.06 11.45
CA GLY A 94 -3.18 -12.30 10.26
C GLY A 94 -3.57 -13.02 8.98
N PHE A 95 -3.36 -14.34 8.91
CA PHE A 95 -3.79 -15.17 7.80
C PHE A 95 -5.32 -15.10 7.60
N LEU A 96 -6.10 -15.30 8.65
CA LEU A 96 -7.56 -15.24 8.58
C LEU A 96 -8.06 -13.85 8.15
N ILE A 97 -7.53 -12.79 8.76
CA ILE A 97 -7.88 -11.39 8.42
C ILE A 97 -7.56 -11.06 6.97
N THR A 98 -6.53 -11.66 6.40
CA THR A 98 -6.15 -11.42 5.00
C THR A 98 -6.95 -12.28 4.03
N VAL A 99 -7.04 -13.58 4.28
CA VAL A 99 -7.61 -14.56 3.33
C VAL A 99 -9.13 -14.44 3.24
N ILE A 100 -9.82 -14.29 4.38
CA ILE A 100 -11.29 -14.27 4.39
C ILE A 100 -11.85 -13.12 3.53
N PRO A 101 -11.46 -11.85 3.74
CA PRO A 101 -11.95 -10.74 2.90
C PRO A 101 -11.60 -10.90 1.42
N LEU A 102 -10.41 -11.45 1.10
CA LEU A 102 -10.00 -11.68 -0.28
C LEU A 102 -10.88 -12.70 -0.99
N LEU A 103 -11.19 -13.81 -0.33
CA LEU A 103 -12.08 -14.82 -0.88
C LEU A 103 -13.49 -14.27 -1.09
N ILE A 104 -14.02 -13.54 -0.11
CA ILE A 104 -15.36 -12.92 -0.20
C ILE A 104 -15.38 -11.91 -1.34
N MET A 105 -14.42 -11.00 -1.40
CA MET A 105 -14.35 -9.98 -2.44
C MET A 105 -14.16 -10.60 -3.83
N GLY A 106 -13.29 -11.59 -3.95
CA GLY A 106 -13.06 -12.32 -5.19
C GLY A 106 -14.33 -13.04 -5.68
N ALA A 107 -15.04 -13.71 -4.78
CA ALA A 107 -16.30 -14.40 -5.08
C ALA A 107 -17.39 -13.41 -5.51
N VAL A 108 -17.59 -12.33 -4.78
CA VAL A 108 -18.57 -11.28 -5.12
C VAL A 108 -18.25 -10.64 -6.46
N ALA A 109 -16.99 -10.25 -6.69
CA ALA A 109 -16.56 -9.64 -7.94
C ALA A 109 -16.74 -10.60 -9.14
N ARG A 110 -16.49 -11.91 -8.94
CA ARG A 110 -16.63 -12.89 -10.00
C ARG A 110 -18.08 -13.29 -10.25
N TRP A 111 -18.85 -13.58 -9.22
CA TRP A 111 -20.20 -14.14 -9.36
C TRP A 111 -21.26 -13.05 -9.54
N HIS A 112 -21.17 -11.96 -8.77
CA HIS A 112 -22.18 -10.89 -8.83
C HIS A 112 -21.89 -9.89 -9.94
N TYR A 113 -20.65 -9.37 -10.01
CA TYR A 113 -20.25 -8.38 -11.02
C TYR A 113 -19.75 -8.97 -12.32
N LYS A 114 -19.59 -10.31 -12.41
CA LYS A 114 -19.12 -11.06 -13.60
C LYS A 114 -17.84 -10.47 -14.21
N MET A 115 -16.94 -9.99 -13.34
CA MET A 115 -15.70 -9.34 -13.78
C MET A 115 -14.77 -10.32 -14.50
N ASN A 116 -14.00 -9.80 -15.45
CA ASN A 116 -12.95 -10.55 -16.12
C ASN A 116 -11.91 -11.02 -15.09
N TYR A 117 -11.49 -12.27 -15.20
CA TYR A 117 -10.55 -12.89 -14.27
C TYR A 117 -9.23 -12.15 -14.17
N PHE A 118 -8.65 -11.70 -15.28
CA PHE A 118 -7.39 -10.98 -15.29
C PHE A 118 -7.49 -9.59 -14.64
N MET A 119 -8.61 -8.89 -14.86
CA MET A 119 -8.88 -7.64 -14.17
C MET A 119 -9.07 -7.86 -12.67
N LEU A 120 -9.74 -8.94 -12.28
CA LEU A 120 -9.94 -9.34 -10.88
C LEU A 120 -8.61 -9.64 -10.18
N MET A 121 -7.66 -10.32 -10.83
CA MET A 121 -6.31 -10.53 -10.28
C MET A 121 -5.63 -9.20 -9.95
N GLY A 122 -5.73 -8.22 -10.85
CA GLY A 122 -5.21 -6.87 -10.62
C GLY A 122 -5.90 -6.13 -9.47
N LEU A 123 -7.23 -6.23 -9.37
CA LEU A 123 -8.00 -5.65 -8.27
C LEU A 123 -7.59 -6.24 -6.91
N ILE A 124 -7.43 -7.55 -6.85
CA ILE A 124 -6.99 -8.25 -5.63
C ILE A 124 -5.57 -7.83 -5.25
N ALA A 125 -4.64 -7.81 -6.19
CA ALA A 125 -3.28 -7.33 -5.96
C ALA A 125 -3.25 -5.87 -5.52
N GLY A 126 -4.08 -5.01 -6.13
CA GLY A 126 -4.19 -3.59 -5.79
C GLY A 126 -4.82 -3.34 -4.42
N SER A 127 -5.84 -4.12 -4.06
CA SER A 127 -6.47 -4.03 -2.74
C SER A 127 -5.53 -4.44 -1.61
N ASN A 128 -4.60 -5.35 -1.87
CA ASN A 128 -3.54 -5.74 -0.94
C ASN A 128 -2.30 -4.86 -0.99
N THR A 129 -2.25 -3.93 -1.93
CA THR A 129 -1.05 -3.11 -2.16
C THR A 129 0.20 -3.95 -2.46
N ASP A 130 0.00 -5.02 -3.24
CA ASP A 130 1.01 -6.05 -3.52
C ASP A 130 1.54 -5.94 -4.98
N PRO A 131 2.66 -5.23 -5.21
CA PRO A 131 3.27 -5.12 -6.53
C PRO A 131 3.81 -6.44 -7.11
N PRO A 132 4.41 -7.35 -6.31
CA PRO A 132 4.79 -8.68 -6.77
C PRO A 132 3.62 -9.48 -7.35
N ALA A 133 2.47 -9.46 -6.69
CA ALA A 133 1.26 -10.11 -7.20
C ALA A 133 0.77 -9.49 -8.51
N LEU A 134 0.93 -8.17 -8.70
CA LEU A 134 0.65 -7.52 -9.96
C LEU A 134 1.59 -7.99 -11.07
N ALA A 135 2.91 -8.09 -10.78
CA ALA A 135 3.88 -8.55 -11.76
C ALA A 135 3.54 -9.98 -12.24
N TYR A 136 3.25 -10.88 -11.31
CA TYR A 136 2.76 -12.23 -11.61
C TYR A 136 1.47 -12.22 -12.44
N SER A 137 0.51 -11.38 -12.06
CA SER A 137 -0.78 -11.27 -12.75
C SER A 137 -0.62 -10.79 -14.20
N ASN A 138 0.23 -9.81 -14.45
CA ASN A 138 0.52 -9.31 -15.80
C ASN A 138 1.22 -10.38 -16.66
N GLN A 139 2.17 -11.10 -16.07
CA GLN A 139 2.87 -12.18 -16.76
C GLN A 139 1.91 -13.32 -17.13
N THR A 140 1.02 -13.70 -16.21
CA THR A 140 0.03 -14.75 -16.43
C THR A 140 -1.04 -14.33 -17.45
N ALA A 141 -1.47 -13.08 -17.42
CA ALA A 141 -2.49 -12.57 -18.32
C ALA A 141 -1.96 -12.31 -19.75
N GLY A 142 -0.67 -12.05 -19.91
CA GLY A 142 -0.08 -11.63 -21.17
C GLY A 142 -0.62 -10.30 -21.72
N ASN A 143 -1.28 -9.50 -20.88
CA ASN A 143 -1.88 -8.22 -21.24
C ASN A 143 -1.91 -7.26 -20.04
N ASN A 144 -2.34 -6.01 -20.26
CA ASN A 144 -2.36 -4.96 -19.24
C ASN A 144 -3.66 -4.92 -18.39
N ALA A 145 -4.58 -5.87 -18.53
CA ALA A 145 -5.83 -5.87 -17.78
C ALA A 145 -5.61 -5.90 -16.25
N PRO A 146 -4.66 -6.69 -15.70
CA PRO A 146 -4.36 -6.65 -14.27
C PRO A 146 -3.82 -5.28 -13.82
N ALA A 147 -2.96 -4.65 -14.63
CA ALA A 147 -2.40 -3.33 -14.31
C ALA A 147 -3.50 -2.25 -14.22
N VAL A 148 -4.50 -2.30 -15.09
CA VAL A 148 -5.66 -1.40 -15.03
C VAL A 148 -6.46 -1.62 -13.74
N GLY A 149 -6.79 -2.87 -13.41
CA GLY A 149 -7.48 -3.22 -12.17
C GLY A 149 -6.71 -2.76 -10.93
N TYR A 150 -5.41 -3.01 -10.90
CA TYR A 150 -4.51 -2.60 -9.82
C TYR A 150 -4.51 -1.08 -9.61
N SER A 151 -4.26 -0.32 -10.68
CA SER A 151 -4.14 1.15 -10.61
C SER A 151 -5.44 1.83 -10.17
N THR A 152 -6.58 1.22 -10.42
CA THR A 152 -7.88 1.74 -9.99
C THR A 152 -8.08 1.64 -8.49
N VAL A 153 -7.66 0.53 -7.86
CA VAL A 153 -7.95 0.24 -6.45
C VAL A 153 -6.79 0.63 -5.51
N TYR A 154 -5.56 0.52 -5.98
CA TYR A 154 -4.36 0.74 -5.15
C TYR A 154 -4.36 2.07 -4.37
N PRO A 155 -4.61 3.26 -4.98
CA PRO A 155 -4.57 4.53 -4.26
C PRO A 155 -5.63 4.60 -3.16
N VAL A 156 -6.83 4.11 -3.44
CA VAL A 156 -7.95 4.11 -2.50
C VAL A 156 -7.68 3.14 -1.34
N SER A 157 -7.19 1.94 -1.65
CA SER A 157 -6.84 0.93 -0.64
C SER A 157 -5.74 1.43 0.30
N MET A 158 -4.70 2.05 -0.25
CA MET A 158 -3.60 2.61 0.53
C MET A 158 -4.08 3.70 1.49
N PHE A 159 -4.89 4.63 0.98
CA PHE A 159 -5.47 5.71 1.78
C PHE A 159 -6.38 5.18 2.90
N LEU A 160 -7.31 4.28 2.57
CA LEU A 160 -8.24 3.70 3.54
C LEU A 160 -7.52 2.90 4.62
N ARG A 161 -6.49 2.12 4.28
CA ARG A 161 -5.69 1.36 5.26
C ARG A 161 -5.02 2.28 6.28
N ILE A 162 -4.42 3.38 5.82
CA ILE A 162 -3.77 4.36 6.70
C ILE A 162 -4.81 4.99 7.63
N LEU A 163 -5.95 5.43 7.10
CA LEU A 163 -7.01 6.03 7.91
C LEU A 163 -7.60 5.04 8.91
N THR A 164 -7.92 3.83 8.47
CA THR A 164 -8.52 2.81 9.34
C THR A 164 -7.56 2.43 10.48
N ALA A 165 -6.29 2.25 10.17
CA ALA A 165 -5.29 1.95 11.20
C ALA A 165 -5.18 3.07 12.24
N GLN A 166 -5.19 4.34 11.81
CA GLN A 166 -5.14 5.49 12.71
C GLN A 166 -6.41 5.62 13.56
N LEU A 167 -7.58 5.40 12.95
CA LEU A 167 -8.85 5.42 13.68
C LEU A 167 -8.93 4.31 14.73
N LEU A 168 -8.47 3.10 14.39
CA LEU A 168 -8.42 1.99 15.34
C LEU A 168 -7.51 2.30 16.52
N ILE A 169 -6.31 2.82 16.28
CA ILE A 169 -5.39 3.22 17.36
C ILE A 169 -6.04 4.29 18.24
N LEU A 170 -6.72 5.25 17.65
CA LEU A 170 -7.36 6.34 18.38
C LEU A 170 -8.52 5.85 19.26
N ILE A 171 -9.33 4.91 18.75
CA ILE A 171 -10.46 4.31 19.49
C ILE A 171 -9.96 3.38 20.59
N LEU A 172 -8.92 2.59 20.34
CA LEU A 172 -8.40 1.62 21.30
C LEU A 172 -7.42 2.23 22.31
N ALA A 173 -6.82 3.38 22.00
CA ALA A 173 -5.90 4.10 22.90
C ALA A 173 -6.61 5.17 23.77
N SER A 174 -7.90 5.39 23.53
CA SER A 174 -8.78 6.23 24.35
C SER A 174 -9.36 5.41 25.49
#